data_72292533356120bb8e0fc4dd2e38e44b
#
_entry.id   72292533356120bb8e0fc4dd2e38e44b
#
_cell.length_a   1.000
_cell.length_b   1.000
_cell.length_c   1.000
_cell.angle_alpha   90.00
_cell.angle_beta   90.00
_cell.angle_gamma   90.00
#
_symmetry.space_group_name_H-M   'P 1'
#
loop_
_entity.id
_entity.type
_entity.pdbx_description
1 polymer ?
#
loop_
_entity_poly.entity_id
_entity_poly.type
_entity_poly.pdbx_seq_one_letter_code
_entity_poly.pdbx_strand_id
1 'polypeptide(L)'
;MNSTPARPDTPDSQFHWSLLLSLEFIEPQLATSVDHPTPRAGWIHEVKHDGYRTLLITERRKARAFTRNGFDWTERYSSIANAAAKLDCRSAIIDGEMIVQNERGLSDFEALKSAIRWQPHRLILCSFDLLRLNGKDRGAKGEAEKAYSE
;
A
#
# COMPACT_ATOMS: atom_id res chain seq x y z
N MET A 1 -60.38 28.28 4.60
CA MET A 1 -59.79 26.94 4.41
C MET A 1 -58.55 27.10 3.54
N ASN A 2 -57.41 27.30 4.18
CA ASN A 2 -56.12 27.45 3.47
C ASN A 2 -55.35 26.12 3.61
N SER A 3 -55.22 25.42 2.48
CA SER A 3 -54.40 24.21 2.38
C SER A 3 -53.00 24.64 1.95
N THR A 4 -52.04 24.49 2.86
CA THR A 4 -50.63 24.66 2.60
C THR A 4 -50.12 23.40 1.87
N PRO A 5 -49.43 23.51 0.72
CA PRO A 5 -48.85 22.36 0.06
C PRO A 5 -47.63 21.86 0.85
N ALA A 6 -47.57 20.54 1.06
CA ALA A 6 -46.44 19.83 1.68
C ALA A 6 -45.19 20.03 0.84
N ARG A 7 -44.05 20.31 1.51
CA ARG A 7 -42.72 20.26 0.91
C ARG A 7 -42.38 18.81 0.52
N PRO A 8 -41.81 18.56 -0.64
CA PRO A 8 -41.26 17.28 -0.92
C PRO A 8 -40.01 17.04 -0.06
N ASP A 9 -39.99 15.90 0.60
CA ASP A 9 -38.85 15.38 1.35
C ASP A 9 -37.62 15.31 0.44
N THR A 10 -36.60 16.11 0.75
CA THR A 10 -35.28 15.95 0.16
C THR A 10 -34.67 14.68 0.71
N PRO A 11 -34.25 13.73 -0.12
CA PRO A 11 -33.52 12.57 0.36
C PRO A 11 -32.21 13.05 0.98
N ASP A 12 -32.00 12.64 2.19
CA ASP A 12 -30.85 12.88 3.04
C ASP A 12 -29.56 12.54 2.28
N SER A 13 -28.82 13.56 1.83
CA SER A 13 -27.58 13.43 1.05
C SER A 13 -26.38 13.12 1.93
N GLN A 14 -26.57 12.40 3.00
CA GLN A 14 -25.48 11.75 3.74
C GLN A 14 -25.19 10.37 3.18
N PHE A 15 -24.97 10.29 1.88
CA PHE A 15 -24.31 9.12 1.32
C PHE A 15 -22.88 9.08 1.85
N HIS A 16 -22.69 8.23 2.84
CA HIS A 16 -21.40 7.85 3.39
C HIS A 16 -20.44 7.41 2.27
N TRP A 17 -19.49 8.25 1.95
CA TRP A 17 -18.38 7.92 1.06
C TRP A 17 -17.50 6.77 1.56
N SER A 18 -17.70 6.33 2.83
CA SER A 18 -16.98 5.20 3.45
C SER A 18 -17.34 3.83 2.88
N LEU A 19 -18.44 3.70 2.12
CA LEU A 19 -18.86 2.43 1.50
C LEU A 19 -18.17 2.11 0.17
N LEU A 20 -17.25 2.96 -0.32
CA LEU A 20 -16.66 2.79 -1.66
C LEU A 20 -15.35 2.01 -1.70
N LEU A 21 -14.70 1.78 -0.56
CA LEU A 21 -13.52 0.92 -0.48
C LEU A 21 -13.76 -0.11 0.62
N SER A 22 -13.96 -1.37 0.25
CA SER A 22 -14.24 -2.45 1.20
C SER A 22 -12.97 -3.05 1.81
N LEU A 23 -11.80 -2.74 1.25
CA LEU A 23 -10.52 -3.22 1.76
C LEU A 23 -9.97 -2.27 2.81
N GLU A 24 -9.67 -2.84 3.98
CA GLU A 24 -9.10 -2.14 5.11
C GLU A 24 -7.58 -2.36 5.19
N PHE A 25 -6.91 -1.49 5.96
CA PHE A 25 -5.51 -1.66 6.31
C PHE A 25 -5.31 -3.01 7.03
N ILE A 26 -4.26 -3.73 6.62
CA ILE A 26 -3.79 -4.95 7.28
C ILE A 26 -2.42 -4.62 7.86
N GLU A 27 -2.23 -4.89 9.15
CA GLU A 27 -0.92 -4.68 9.78
C GLU A 27 0.13 -5.57 9.12
N PRO A 28 1.24 -5.00 8.60
CA PRO A 28 2.28 -5.79 7.97
C PRO A 28 2.97 -6.71 8.97
N GLN A 29 3.23 -7.94 8.56
CA GLN A 29 4.06 -8.86 9.33
C GLN A 29 5.50 -8.34 9.38
N LEU A 30 6.07 -8.26 10.58
CA LEU A 30 7.46 -7.84 10.77
C LEU A 30 8.36 -9.08 10.82
N ALA A 31 9.41 -9.08 10.00
CA ALA A 31 10.43 -10.10 10.08
C ALA A 31 11.26 -9.96 11.35
N THR A 32 11.69 -11.08 11.91
CA THR A 32 12.65 -11.10 13.02
C THR A 32 14.06 -10.97 12.43
N SER A 33 14.85 -10.05 12.99
CA SER A 33 16.26 -9.92 12.60
C SER A 33 17.04 -11.15 13.05
N VAL A 34 17.88 -11.67 12.17
CA VAL A 34 18.80 -12.79 12.45
C VAL A 34 20.22 -12.40 12.04
N ASP A 35 21.22 -12.83 12.79
CA ASP A 35 22.63 -12.48 12.52
C ASP A 35 23.16 -13.09 11.23
N HIS A 36 22.63 -14.25 10.83
CA HIS A 36 23.04 -14.94 9.62
C HIS A 36 21.85 -15.56 8.89
N PRO A 37 21.84 -15.55 7.54
CA PRO A 37 20.82 -16.24 6.76
C PRO A 37 20.85 -17.74 7.11
N THR A 38 19.68 -18.34 7.24
CA THR A 38 19.57 -19.78 7.53
C THR A 38 20.03 -20.61 6.33
N PRO A 39 21.07 -21.45 6.42
CA PRO A 39 21.62 -22.18 5.29
C PRO A 39 20.79 -23.43 4.91
N ARG A 40 19.46 -23.39 5.07
CA ARG A 40 18.56 -24.52 4.75
C ARG A 40 18.05 -24.42 3.32
N ALA A 41 17.94 -25.56 2.63
CA ALA A 41 17.25 -25.64 1.35
C ALA A 41 15.79 -25.20 1.50
N GLY A 42 15.28 -24.41 0.57
CA GLY A 42 13.91 -23.91 0.59
C GLY A 42 13.73 -22.47 1.10
N TRP A 43 14.80 -21.80 1.53
CA TRP A 43 14.76 -20.37 1.87
C TRP A 43 14.88 -19.52 0.60
N ILE A 44 14.06 -18.47 0.54
CA ILE A 44 14.14 -17.44 -0.48
C ILE A 44 14.78 -16.21 0.15
N HIS A 45 15.84 -15.71 -0.46
CA HIS A 45 16.51 -14.48 -0.03
C HIS A 45 16.01 -13.32 -0.88
N GLU A 46 15.55 -12.27 -0.22
CA GLU A 46 15.11 -11.04 -0.87
C GLU A 46 16.08 -9.91 -0.51
N VAL A 47 16.23 -8.95 -1.42
CA VAL A 47 17.01 -7.75 -1.14
C VAL A 47 16.26 -6.90 -0.12
N LYS A 48 16.92 -6.55 0.99
CA LYS A 48 16.40 -5.57 1.94
C LYS A 48 16.59 -4.17 1.37
N HIS A 49 15.49 -3.56 1.00
CA HIS A 49 15.49 -2.16 0.59
C HIS A 49 15.43 -1.25 1.82
N ASP A 50 16.19 -0.16 1.79
CA ASP A 50 16.15 0.86 2.84
C ASP A 50 15.16 1.96 2.43
N GLY A 51 14.01 1.99 3.10
CA GLY A 51 12.91 2.88 2.75
C GLY A 51 11.82 2.97 3.82
N TYR A 52 10.59 3.22 3.39
CA TYR A 52 9.41 3.19 4.25
C TYR A 52 8.47 2.07 3.87
N ARG A 53 8.26 1.10 4.77
CA ARG A 53 7.26 0.04 4.58
C ARG A 53 5.91 0.65 4.27
N THR A 54 5.34 0.23 3.16
CA THR A 54 4.13 0.81 2.60
C THR A 54 3.16 -0.30 2.20
N LEU A 55 1.95 -0.23 2.73
CA LEU A 55 0.83 -1.04 2.28
C LEU A 55 0.02 -0.24 1.27
N LEU A 56 -0.08 -0.75 0.05
CA LEU A 56 -0.85 -0.14 -1.03
C LEU A 56 -2.15 -0.91 -1.22
N ILE A 57 -3.27 -0.23 -1.07
CA ILE A 57 -4.60 -0.78 -1.28
C ILE A 57 -5.20 -0.15 -2.52
N THR A 58 -5.54 -0.96 -3.52
CA THR A 58 -6.27 -0.50 -4.70
C THR A 58 -7.60 -1.22 -4.83
N GLU A 59 -8.65 -0.48 -5.15
CA GLU A 59 -9.99 -1.01 -5.40
C GLU A 59 -10.76 -0.06 -6.33
N ARG A 60 -11.41 -0.63 -7.37
CA ARG A 60 -12.27 0.12 -8.30
C ARG A 60 -11.59 1.36 -8.88
N ARG A 61 -10.33 1.24 -9.29
CA ARG A 61 -9.50 2.32 -9.85
C ARG A 61 -9.23 3.47 -8.89
N LYS A 62 -9.33 3.24 -7.59
CA LYS A 62 -8.86 4.14 -6.52
C LYS A 62 -7.78 3.43 -5.73
N ALA A 63 -6.78 4.17 -5.26
CA ALA A 63 -5.74 3.59 -4.45
C ALA A 63 -5.45 4.46 -3.22
N ARG A 64 -5.07 3.79 -2.13
CA ARG A 64 -4.59 4.41 -0.90
C ARG A 64 -3.27 3.76 -0.51
N ALA A 65 -2.39 4.56 0.07
CA ALA A 65 -1.10 4.11 0.55
C ALA A 65 -0.96 4.39 2.04
N PHE A 66 -0.60 3.36 2.80
CA PHE A 66 -0.48 3.43 4.25
C PHE A 66 0.94 3.13 4.67
N THR A 67 1.42 3.84 5.69
CA THR A 67 2.67 3.51 6.36
C THR A 67 2.53 2.22 7.16
N ARG A 68 3.65 1.65 7.62
CA ARG A 68 3.68 0.48 8.51
C ARG A 68 2.73 0.59 9.71
N ASN A 69 2.56 1.80 10.24
CA ASN A 69 1.73 2.06 11.42
C ASN A 69 0.28 2.46 11.08
N GLY A 70 -0.15 2.28 9.81
CA GLY A 70 -1.52 2.55 9.38
C GLY A 70 -1.83 4.03 9.10
N PHE A 71 -0.85 4.94 9.09
CA PHE A 71 -1.10 6.33 8.71
C PHE A 71 -1.32 6.42 7.19
N ASP A 72 -2.41 7.07 6.80
CA ASP A 72 -2.71 7.33 5.39
C ASP A 72 -1.76 8.40 4.82
N TRP A 73 -0.92 7.98 3.90
CA TRP A 73 0.03 8.83 3.17
C TRP A 73 -0.25 8.90 1.68
N THR A 74 -1.48 8.65 1.29
CA THR A 74 -1.91 8.63 -0.13
C THR A 74 -1.52 9.91 -0.86
N GLU A 75 -1.73 11.06 -0.24
CA GLU A 75 -1.36 12.34 -0.86
C GLU A 75 0.15 12.49 -1.05
N ARG A 76 0.95 12.04 -0.08
CA ARG A 76 2.42 12.07 -0.13
C ARG A 76 2.97 11.12 -1.18
N TYR A 77 2.27 10.01 -1.42
CA TYR A 77 2.62 8.98 -2.40
C TYR A 77 1.70 9.03 -3.62
N SER A 78 1.21 10.22 -3.99
CA SER A 78 0.22 10.41 -5.05
C SER A 78 0.64 9.83 -6.40
N SER A 79 1.91 9.89 -6.78
CA SER A 79 2.43 9.28 -8.00
C SER A 79 2.24 7.76 -8.01
N ILE A 80 2.51 7.10 -6.90
CA ILE A 80 2.35 5.65 -6.72
C ILE A 80 0.87 5.28 -6.64
N ALA A 81 0.06 6.01 -5.87
CA ALA A 81 -1.38 5.78 -5.77
C ALA A 81 -2.05 5.92 -7.16
N ASN A 82 -1.69 6.94 -7.94
CA ASN A 82 -2.19 7.13 -9.30
C ASN A 82 -1.76 6.01 -10.26
N ALA A 83 -0.56 5.47 -10.11
CA ALA A 83 -0.10 4.32 -10.88
C ALA A 83 -0.87 3.07 -10.49
N ALA A 84 -1.04 2.81 -9.19
CA ALA A 84 -1.76 1.66 -8.67
C ALA A 84 -3.25 1.65 -9.05
N ALA A 85 -3.88 2.82 -9.14
CA ALA A 85 -5.26 2.94 -9.59
C ALA A 85 -5.48 2.49 -11.06
N LYS A 86 -4.38 2.36 -11.84
CA LYS A 86 -4.40 1.89 -13.23
C LYS A 86 -4.11 0.40 -13.37
N LEU A 87 -3.80 -0.30 -12.29
CA LEU A 87 -3.59 -1.75 -12.32
C LEU A 87 -4.86 -2.46 -12.85
N ASP A 88 -4.65 -3.47 -13.69
CA ASP A 88 -5.74 -4.27 -14.27
C ASP A 88 -6.25 -5.31 -13.26
N CYS A 89 -6.87 -4.82 -12.20
CA CYS A 89 -7.52 -5.64 -11.19
C CYS A 89 -8.72 -4.90 -10.58
N ARG A 90 -9.67 -5.66 -10.01
CA ARG A 90 -10.79 -5.07 -9.27
C ARG A 90 -10.35 -4.55 -7.92
N SER A 91 -9.45 -5.28 -7.27
CA SER A 91 -8.90 -4.92 -5.97
C SER A 91 -7.60 -5.65 -5.70
N ALA A 92 -6.67 -5.00 -4.99
CA ALA A 92 -5.45 -5.62 -4.49
C ALA A 92 -5.00 -4.97 -3.18
N ILE A 93 -4.30 -5.75 -2.36
CA ILE A 93 -3.49 -5.27 -1.23
C ILE A 93 -2.07 -5.74 -1.49
N ILE A 94 -1.17 -4.79 -1.64
CA ILE A 94 0.23 -4.99 -2.00
C ILE A 94 1.08 -4.45 -0.86
N ASP A 95 2.04 -5.25 -0.40
CA ASP A 95 3.01 -4.87 0.61
C ASP A 95 4.37 -4.64 -0.06
N GLY A 96 5.05 -3.59 0.33
CA GLY A 96 6.30 -3.21 -0.29
C GLY A 96 7.07 -2.17 0.51
N GLU A 97 8.21 -1.79 -0.04
CA GLU A 97 9.05 -0.73 0.48
C GLU A 97 9.06 0.47 -0.47
N MET A 98 8.71 1.65 0.04
CA MET A 98 8.82 2.90 -0.70
C MET A 98 10.26 3.37 -0.67
N ILE A 99 10.86 3.51 -1.84
CA ILE A 99 12.26 3.90 -1.99
C ILE A 99 12.46 5.03 -3.01
N VAL A 100 13.66 5.59 -3.02
CA VAL A 100 14.27 6.30 -4.14
C VAL A 100 15.59 5.63 -4.45
N GLN A 101 15.91 5.49 -5.71
CA GLN A 101 17.20 4.95 -6.14
C GLN A 101 18.19 6.09 -6.43
N ASN A 102 19.45 5.84 -6.06
CA ASN A 102 20.59 6.66 -6.49
C ASN A 102 21.03 6.26 -7.93
N GLU A 103 22.07 6.89 -8.44
CA GLU A 103 22.62 6.64 -9.79
C GLU A 103 23.10 5.19 -10.00
N ARG A 104 23.38 4.46 -8.92
CA ARG A 104 23.80 3.05 -8.96
C ARG A 104 22.63 2.08 -8.83
N GLY A 105 21.38 2.56 -8.78
CA GLY A 105 20.19 1.75 -8.59
C GLY A 105 19.98 1.24 -7.16
N LEU A 106 20.76 1.71 -6.20
CA LEU A 106 20.61 1.36 -4.78
C LEU A 106 19.64 2.31 -4.08
N SER A 107 18.92 1.80 -3.07
CA SER A 107 18.04 2.65 -2.24
C SER A 107 18.84 3.73 -1.52
N ASP A 108 18.31 4.95 -1.55
CA ASP A 108 18.87 6.14 -0.91
C ASP A 108 17.81 6.72 0.04
N PHE A 109 17.96 6.43 1.32
CA PHE A 109 16.99 6.83 2.35
C PHE A 109 16.96 8.34 2.59
N GLU A 110 18.09 9.02 2.48
CA GLU A 110 18.13 10.49 2.65
C GLU A 110 17.46 11.19 1.45
N ALA A 111 17.72 10.69 0.24
CA ALA A 111 17.02 11.18 -0.95
C ALA A 111 15.51 10.90 -0.88
N LEU A 112 15.09 9.77 -0.29
CA LEU A 112 13.68 9.43 -0.11
C LEU A 112 12.94 10.48 0.73
N LYS A 113 13.49 10.87 1.87
CA LYS A 113 12.89 11.91 2.75
C LYS A 113 12.62 13.21 2.01
N SER A 114 13.57 13.62 1.18
CA SER A 114 13.45 14.82 0.35
C SER A 114 12.43 14.63 -0.77
N ALA A 115 12.46 13.46 -1.45
CA ALA A 115 11.63 13.18 -2.61
C ALA A 115 10.13 13.09 -2.26
N ILE A 116 9.78 12.57 -1.10
CA ILE A 116 8.39 12.53 -0.61
C ILE A 116 7.76 13.92 -0.63
N ARG A 117 8.55 14.94 -0.32
CA ARG A 117 8.05 16.31 -0.23
C ARG A 117 8.17 17.09 -1.55
N TRP A 118 9.27 16.91 -2.27
CA TRP A 118 9.63 17.79 -3.36
C TRP A 118 9.73 17.13 -4.74
N GLN A 119 9.90 15.81 -4.79
CA GLN A 119 10.13 15.07 -6.03
C GLN A 119 9.35 13.73 -6.04
N PRO A 120 8.01 13.74 -5.87
CA PRO A 120 7.23 12.52 -5.74
C PRO A 120 7.29 11.61 -6.97
N HIS A 121 7.71 12.13 -8.12
CA HIS A 121 7.91 11.36 -9.34
C HIS A 121 9.11 10.40 -9.27
N ARG A 122 10.03 10.59 -8.31
CA ARG A 122 11.18 9.70 -8.07
C ARG A 122 10.84 8.51 -7.17
N LEU A 123 9.67 8.52 -6.55
CA LEU A 123 9.26 7.44 -5.66
C LEU A 123 9.04 6.15 -6.45
N ILE A 124 9.53 5.05 -5.89
CA ILE A 124 9.38 3.69 -6.41
C ILE A 124 8.83 2.84 -5.28
N LEU A 125 7.79 2.06 -5.53
CA LEU A 125 7.34 1.02 -4.62
C LEU A 125 7.94 -0.32 -5.06
N CYS A 126 8.90 -0.83 -4.29
CA CYS A 126 9.39 -2.19 -4.41
C CYS A 126 8.43 -3.14 -3.71
N SER A 127 7.51 -3.74 -4.46
CA SER A 127 6.53 -4.68 -3.92
C SER A 127 7.14 -6.08 -3.83
N PHE A 128 6.96 -6.73 -2.71
CA PHE A 128 7.46 -8.09 -2.44
C PHE A 128 6.34 -9.04 -2.00
N ASP A 129 5.18 -8.55 -1.57
CA ASP A 129 4.03 -9.36 -1.24
C ASP A 129 2.74 -8.86 -1.87
N LEU A 130 1.94 -9.81 -2.36
CA LEU A 130 0.57 -9.58 -2.78
C LEU A 130 -0.37 -10.29 -1.79
N LEU A 131 -0.90 -9.54 -0.82
CA LEU A 131 -1.70 -10.09 0.26
C LEU A 131 -3.11 -10.46 -0.19
N ARG A 132 -3.73 -9.63 -1.05
CA ARG A 132 -5.06 -9.89 -1.63
C ARG A 132 -5.10 -9.52 -3.10
N LEU A 133 -5.86 -10.30 -3.87
CA LEU A 133 -6.14 -10.00 -5.27
C LEU A 133 -7.57 -10.41 -5.61
N ASN A 134 -8.39 -9.44 -6.06
CA ASN A 134 -9.78 -9.64 -6.52
C ASN A 134 -10.64 -10.40 -5.50
N GLY A 135 -10.49 -10.07 -4.21
CA GLY A 135 -11.20 -10.68 -3.09
C GLY A 135 -10.63 -12.00 -2.60
N LYS A 136 -9.58 -12.53 -3.24
CA LYS A 136 -8.90 -13.76 -2.80
C LYS A 136 -7.70 -13.40 -1.94
N ASP A 137 -7.58 -14.07 -0.80
CA ASP A 137 -6.39 -14.03 0.04
C ASP A 137 -5.22 -14.74 -0.67
N ARG A 138 -4.05 -14.13 -0.69
CA ARG A 138 -2.83 -14.64 -1.28
C ARG A 138 -1.73 -14.87 -0.25
N GLY A 139 -1.87 -14.28 0.96
CA GLY A 139 -0.90 -14.41 2.04
C GLY A 139 -0.81 -15.81 2.64
N ALA A 140 -1.89 -16.60 2.57
CA ALA A 140 -1.93 -17.95 3.14
C ALA A 140 -1.31 -19.05 2.27
N LYS A 141 -0.80 -18.74 1.08
CA LYS A 141 -0.27 -19.73 0.12
C LYS A 141 1.24 -19.69 -0.06
N GLY A 142 1.99 -19.42 0.96
CA GLY A 142 3.44 -19.45 0.91
C GLY A 142 4.04 -18.96 2.20
N GLU A 143 3.97 -19.77 3.24
CA GLU A 143 4.87 -19.64 4.37
C GLU A 143 6.31 -20.03 3.92
N ALA A 144 6.86 -19.27 2.97
CA ALA A 144 8.29 -19.15 2.89
C ALA A 144 8.69 -18.25 4.05
N GLU A 145 9.33 -18.82 5.04
CA GLU A 145 9.86 -18.07 6.16
C GLU A 145 10.87 -17.05 5.60
N LYS A 146 10.52 -15.75 5.68
CA LYS A 146 11.34 -14.68 5.11
C LYS A 146 12.41 -14.29 6.11
N ALA A 147 13.65 -14.48 5.76
CA ALA A 147 14.80 -13.96 6.51
C ALA A 147 15.40 -12.76 5.76
N TYR A 148 15.69 -11.70 6.48
CA TYR A 148 16.43 -10.54 5.98
C TYR A 148 17.83 -10.55 6.61
N SER A 149 18.86 -10.42 5.80
CA SER A 149 20.22 -10.11 6.25
C SER A 149 20.45 -8.59 6.19
N GLU A 150 21.05 -8.04 7.20
CA GLU A 150 21.51 -6.64 7.22
C GLU A 150 22.73 -6.43 6.32
#